data_e67adaefb740abd868d0c9a2d92cb2b0
#
_entry.id   e67adaefb740abd868d0c9a2d92cb2b0
#
_cell.length_a   1.000
_cell.length_b   1.000
_cell.length_c   1.000
_cell.angle_alpha   90.00
_cell.angle_beta   90.00
_cell.angle_gamma   90.00
#
_symmetry.space_group_name_H-M   'P 1'
#
loop_
_entity.id
_entity.type
_entity.pdbx_description
1 polymer ?
#
loop_
_entity_poly.entity_id
_entity_poly.type
_entity_poly.pdbx_seq_one_letter_code
_entity_poly.pdbx_strand_id
1 'polypeptide(L)'
;VKIILLPDTLNTKEEYTKEYWEEDCSKVREQIGKKIDVVFCGSDYDETSFWNICYPDSEFVVFPRDRYNSTAIREDIYGHWDWLSNAIKPYYVKKVLLIGTESCGKSTLTVNLANHYNTNYLEEVGRELSELSGTDTMMLSEDFTRILLEHKAKEMRVIQNSNKVLFEDTDCLVTRFFMEFLEDDNIKKNEKLAEAIAALNNYDLVL
;
A
#
# COMPACT_ATOMS: atom_id res chain seq x y z
N VAL A 1 14.35 15.70 8.75
CA VAL A 1 14.98 14.42 8.43
C VAL A 1 15.31 14.41 6.95
N LYS A 2 16.56 14.11 6.59
CA LYS A 2 16.98 13.91 5.20
C LYS A 2 17.00 12.40 4.94
N ILE A 3 16.26 11.94 3.95
CA ILE A 3 16.28 10.56 3.49
C ILE A 3 17.25 10.47 2.32
N ILE A 4 18.19 9.53 2.41
CA ILE A 4 19.15 9.23 1.37
C ILE A 4 18.86 7.82 0.87
N LEU A 5 18.61 7.69 -0.44
CA LEU A 5 18.42 6.40 -1.08
C LEU A 5 19.77 5.93 -1.62
N LEU A 6 20.22 4.79 -1.12
CA LEU A 6 21.38 4.07 -1.64
C LEU A 6 20.86 2.81 -2.31
N PRO A 7 21.09 2.62 -3.62
CA PRO A 7 20.70 1.39 -4.27
C PRO A 7 21.62 0.26 -3.77
N ASP A 8 21.00 -0.76 -3.18
CA ASP A 8 21.68 -2.02 -2.87
C ASP A 8 21.54 -2.93 -4.10
N THR A 9 22.67 -3.27 -4.70
CA THR A 9 22.74 -4.10 -5.92
C THR A 9 23.16 -5.53 -5.61
N LEU A 10 23.43 -5.86 -4.35
CA LEU A 10 23.90 -7.18 -3.95
C LEU A 10 22.74 -8.12 -3.67
N ASN A 11 22.88 -9.37 -4.08
CA ASN A 11 21.85 -10.39 -3.95
C ASN A 11 22.14 -11.41 -2.85
N THR A 12 23.40 -11.58 -2.48
CA THR A 12 23.86 -12.57 -1.51
C THR A 12 24.72 -11.96 -0.42
N LYS A 13 24.80 -12.62 0.75
CA LYS A 13 25.64 -12.15 1.87
C LYS A 13 27.12 -12.22 1.57
N GLU A 14 27.53 -13.16 0.73
CA GLU A 14 28.92 -13.39 0.33
C GLU A 14 29.49 -12.25 -0.53
N GLU A 15 28.62 -11.48 -1.18
CA GLU A 15 29.00 -10.33 -2.00
C GLU A 15 29.36 -9.10 -1.14
N TYR A 16 28.99 -9.08 0.15
CA TYR A 16 29.33 -8.00 1.07
C TYR A 16 30.78 -8.14 1.59
N THR A 17 31.75 -7.83 0.72
CA THR A 17 33.17 -7.80 1.10
C THR A 17 33.52 -6.53 1.89
N LYS A 18 34.69 -6.53 2.50
CA LYS A 18 35.19 -5.36 3.23
C LYS A 18 35.34 -4.15 2.29
N GLU A 19 35.84 -4.36 1.09
CA GLU A 19 36.02 -3.32 0.08
C GLU A 19 34.68 -2.71 -0.33
N TYR A 20 33.65 -3.55 -0.53
CA TYR A 20 32.32 -3.08 -0.82
C TYR A 20 31.75 -2.19 0.30
N TRP A 21 31.91 -2.61 1.55
CA TRP A 21 31.47 -1.82 2.70
C TRP A 21 32.21 -0.49 2.82
N GLU A 22 33.52 -0.45 2.57
CA GLU A 22 34.29 0.78 2.60
C GLU A 22 33.85 1.76 1.49
N GLU A 23 33.55 1.26 0.28
CA GLU A 23 33.03 2.05 -0.82
C GLU A 23 31.64 2.60 -0.51
N ASP A 24 30.71 1.75 -0.02
CA ASP A 24 29.35 2.13 0.30
C ASP A 24 29.31 3.17 1.43
N CYS A 25 30.07 2.94 2.50
CA CYS A 25 30.22 3.91 3.58
C CYS A 25 30.84 5.24 3.12
N SER A 26 31.73 5.22 2.13
CA SER A 26 32.29 6.42 1.53
C SER A 26 31.21 7.23 0.81
N LYS A 27 30.36 6.57 0.01
CA LYS A 27 29.20 7.19 -0.66
C LYS A 27 28.22 7.81 0.34
N VAL A 28 27.95 7.10 1.44
CA VAL A 28 27.10 7.61 2.53
C VAL A 28 27.69 8.90 3.12
N ARG A 29 28.97 8.87 3.50
CA ARG A 29 29.65 10.04 4.08
C ARG A 29 29.66 11.24 3.14
N GLU A 30 29.92 11.02 1.84
CA GLU A 30 29.89 12.08 0.81
C GLU A 30 28.50 12.71 0.70
N GLN A 31 27.44 11.90 0.66
CA GLN A 31 26.06 12.41 0.56
C GLN A 31 25.59 13.14 1.82
N ILE A 32 26.03 12.71 2.99
CA ILE A 32 25.74 13.38 4.26
C ILE A 32 26.51 14.70 4.35
N GLY A 33 27.77 14.74 3.90
CA GLY A 33 28.63 15.93 3.89
C GLY A 33 28.98 16.46 5.28
N LYS A 34 28.80 15.66 6.33
CA LYS A 34 29.09 15.98 7.73
C LYS A 34 29.64 14.76 8.45
N LYS A 35 30.36 15.00 9.54
CA LYS A 35 30.77 13.92 10.45
C LYS A 35 29.54 13.19 11.00
N ILE A 36 29.64 11.89 11.09
CA ILE A 36 28.66 11.04 11.76
C ILE A 36 29.12 10.87 13.20
N ASP A 37 28.33 11.37 14.14
CA ASP A 37 28.69 11.34 15.57
C ASP A 37 28.28 10.02 16.21
N VAL A 38 27.11 9.47 15.81
CA VAL A 38 26.54 8.26 16.41
C VAL A 38 26.03 7.31 15.32
N VAL A 39 26.36 6.04 15.47
CA VAL A 39 25.82 4.93 14.64
C VAL A 39 24.99 4.01 15.54
N PHE A 40 23.74 3.77 15.15
CA PHE A 40 22.86 2.83 15.83
C PHE A 40 22.89 1.48 15.10
N CYS A 41 23.16 0.40 15.82
CA CYS A 41 23.19 -0.95 15.24
C CYS A 41 22.52 -1.97 16.16
N GLY A 42 22.16 -3.12 15.58
CA GLY A 42 21.64 -4.26 16.35
C GLY A 42 22.77 -5.03 17.06
N SER A 43 22.41 -5.82 18.07
CA SER A 43 23.35 -6.64 18.86
C SER A 43 24.04 -7.77 18.06
N ASP A 44 23.72 -7.93 16.80
CA ASP A 44 24.43 -8.84 15.87
C ASP A 44 25.76 -8.27 15.40
N TYR A 45 25.98 -6.98 15.60
CA TYR A 45 27.18 -6.27 15.23
C TYR A 45 28.05 -6.08 16.47
N ASP A 46 29.25 -6.56 16.40
CA ASP A 46 30.27 -6.45 17.45
C ASP A 46 31.41 -5.51 17.04
N GLU A 47 32.42 -5.45 17.85
CA GLU A 47 33.60 -4.61 17.62
C GLU A 47 34.38 -4.97 16.35
N THR A 48 34.18 -6.19 15.81
CA THR A 48 34.83 -6.67 14.58
C THR A 48 33.98 -6.39 13.32
N SER A 49 32.76 -5.88 13.49
CA SER A 49 31.87 -5.60 12.38
C SER A 49 32.39 -4.48 11.48
N PHE A 50 32.04 -4.54 10.19
CA PHE A 50 32.44 -3.52 9.21
C PHE A 50 31.98 -2.11 9.59
N TRP A 51 30.91 -1.96 10.35
CA TRP A 51 30.43 -0.65 10.83
C TRP A 51 31.49 0.09 11.63
N ASN A 52 32.21 -0.58 12.52
CA ASN A 52 33.30 0.02 13.30
C ASN A 52 34.47 0.44 12.40
N ILE A 53 34.74 -0.33 11.35
CA ILE A 53 35.77 -0.01 10.37
C ILE A 53 35.36 1.20 9.53
N CYS A 54 34.11 1.27 9.12
CA CYS A 54 33.60 2.36 8.28
C CYS A 54 33.46 3.69 9.02
N TYR A 55 33.16 3.67 10.31
CA TYR A 55 32.92 4.85 11.14
C TYR A 55 33.74 4.86 12.44
N PRO A 56 35.07 4.84 12.36
CA PRO A 56 35.95 4.64 13.52
C PRO A 56 35.85 5.77 14.57
N ASP A 57 35.41 6.95 14.15
CA ASP A 57 35.30 8.14 15.01
C ASP A 57 33.87 8.37 15.54
N SER A 58 32.96 7.42 15.33
CA SER A 58 31.56 7.52 15.75
C SER A 58 31.32 6.71 17.03
N GLU A 59 30.41 7.18 17.86
CA GLU A 59 29.89 6.39 18.98
C GLU A 59 28.93 5.31 18.44
N PHE A 60 29.10 4.06 18.91
CA PHE A 60 28.20 2.97 18.55
C PHE A 60 27.22 2.71 19.69
N VAL A 61 25.94 2.88 19.40
CA VAL A 61 24.84 2.56 20.30
C VAL A 61 24.21 1.25 19.83
N VAL A 62 24.48 0.18 20.57
CA VAL A 62 23.98 -1.16 20.26
C VAL A 62 22.64 -1.38 20.93
N PHE A 63 21.63 -1.71 20.15
CA PHE A 63 20.31 -2.12 20.64
C PHE A 63 20.23 -3.64 20.71
N PRO A 64 19.73 -4.19 21.83
CA PRO A 64 19.46 -5.62 21.87
C PRO A 64 18.43 -5.96 20.78
N ARG A 65 18.74 -6.96 19.96
CA ARG A 65 17.73 -7.51 19.04
C ARG A 65 16.68 -8.22 19.87
N ASP A 66 15.53 -7.63 19.90
CA ASP A 66 14.31 -8.24 20.43
C ASP A 66 13.74 -9.23 19.40
N ARG A 67 12.58 -9.79 19.70
CA ARG A 67 11.81 -10.68 18.80
C ARG A 67 11.57 -10.10 17.41
N TYR A 68 11.59 -8.78 17.26
CA TYR A 68 11.35 -8.09 16.00
C TYR A 68 12.61 -8.06 15.12
N ASN A 69 12.53 -8.66 13.95
CA ASN A 69 13.62 -8.56 12.98
C ASN A 69 13.08 -8.45 11.54
N SER A 70 13.79 -7.69 10.71
CA SER A 70 13.37 -7.40 9.35
C SER A 70 13.45 -8.61 8.42
N THR A 71 14.28 -9.61 8.71
CA THR A 71 14.38 -10.83 7.92
C THR A 71 13.10 -11.65 8.07
N ALA A 72 12.67 -11.92 9.31
CA ALA A 72 11.42 -12.64 9.55
C ALA A 72 10.20 -11.93 8.94
N ILE A 73 10.16 -10.59 9.01
CA ILE A 73 9.08 -9.81 8.37
C ILE A 73 9.10 -10.01 6.85
N ARG A 74 10.27 -9.99 6.20
CA ARG A 74 10.36 -10.20 4.75
C ARG A 74 10.01 -11.61 4.31
N GLU A 75 10.32 -12.60 5.14
CA GLU A 75 9.99 -14.01 4.88
C GLU A 75 8.50 -14.31 5.03
N ASP A 76 7.86 -13.70 6.03
CA ASP A 76 6.42 -13.84 6.26
C ASP A 76 5.80 -12.54 6.80
N ILE A 77 5.43 -11.64 5.90
CA ILE A 77 4.81 -10.36 6.24
C ILE A 77 3.47 -10.56 6.95
N TYR A 78 2.68 -11.52 6.49
CA TYR A 78 1.33 -11.74 7.02
C TYR A 78 1.34 -12.48 8.36
N GLY A 79 2.31 -13.34 8.61
CA GLY A 79 2.55 -13.96 9.92
C GLY A 79 3.04 -12.96 10.95
N HIS A 80 3.78 -11.95 10.51
CA HIS A 80 4.33 -10.88 11.35
C HIS A 80 3.62 -9.53 11.19
N TRP A 81 2.33 -9.55 10.82
CA TRP A 81 1.56 -8.34 10.54
C TRP A 81 1.59 -7.30 11.66
N ASP A 82 1.55 -7.75 12.91
CA ASP A 82 1.54 -6.87 14.08
C ASP A 82 2.90 -6.21 14.37
N TRP A 83 3.96 -6.67 13.70
CA TRP A 83 5.28 -6.06 13.78
C TRP A 83 5.45 -4.89 12.81
N LEU A 84 4.56 -4.76 11.84
CA LEU A 84 4.59 -3.67 10.88
C LEU A 84 4.04 -2.39 11.51
N SER A 85 4.67 -1.25 11.19
CA SER A 85 4.09 0.03 11.54
C SER A 85 2.83 0.29 10.71
N ASN A 86 1.86 1.03 11.27
CA ASN A 86 0.63 1.38 10.57
C ASN A 86 0.89 2.18 9.28
N ALA A 87 2.00 2.90 9.19
CA ALA A 87 2.40 3.62 7.98
C ALA A 87 2.77 2.70 6.81
N ILE A 88 3.16 1.45 7.10
CA ILE A 88 3.62 0.48 6.08
C ILE A 88 2.52 -0.51 5.73
N LYS A 89 1.65 -0.87 6.66
CA LYS A 89 0.57 -1.85 6.46
C LYS A 89 -0.24 -1.66 5.18
N PRO A 90 -0.68 -0.42 4.81
CA PRO A 90 -1.48 -0.20 3.61
C PRO A 90 -0.82 -0.69 2.30
N TYR A 91 0.50 -0.71 2.24
CA TYR A 91 1.24 -1.18 1.05
C TYR A 91 1.21 -2.70 0.86
N TYR A 92 0.84 -3.45 1.91
CA TYR A 92 0.77 -4.91 1.91
C TYR A 92 -0.65 -5.45 2.05
N VAL A 93 -1.65 -4.57 2.18
CA VAL A 93 -3.06 -4.99 2.16
C VAL A 93 -3.39 -5.58 0.80
N LYS A 94 -3.89 -6.82 0.80
CA LYS A 94 -4.42 -7.48 -0.39
C LYS A 94 -5.79 -6.91 -0.73
N LYS A 95 -6.03 -6.63 -2.01
CA LYS A 95 -7.32 -6.10 -2.46
C LYS A 95 -8.11 -7.16 -3.21
N VAL A 96 -9.34 -7.38 -2.75
CA VAL A 96 -10.28 -8.32 -3.33
C VAL A 96 -11.48 -7.55 -3.85
N LEU A 97 -11.67 -7.57 -5.16
CA LEU A 97 -12.78 -6.91 -5.83
C LEU A 97 -13.94 -7.90 -6.03
N LEU A 98 -15.16 -7.50 -5.68
CA LEU A 98 -16.38 -8.23 -5.97
C LEU A 98 -17.14 -7.53 -7.09
N ILE A 99 -17.31 -8.22 -8.23
CA ILE A 99 -18.05 -7.70 -9.38
C ILE A 99 -19.14 -8.70 -9.81
N GLY A 100 -20.14 -8.22 -10.49
CA GLY A 100 -21.23 -9.04 -11.01
C GLY A 100 -22.50 -8.23 -11.22
N THR A 101 -23.55 -8.92 -11.68
CA THR A 101 -24.85 -8.30 -11.96
C THR A 101 -25.52 -7.78 -10.69
N GLU A 102 -26.51 -6.91 -10.87
CA GLU A 102 -27.32 -6.43 -9.76
C GLU A 102 -28.01 -7.58 -9.02
N SER A 103 -28.26 -7.39 -7.74
CA SER A 103 -28.99 -8.32 -6.86
C SER A 103 -28.39 -9.73 -6.73
N CYS A 104 -27.16 -9.96 -7.15
CA CYS A 104 -26.49 -11.27 -6.98
C CYS A 104 -25.84 -11.48 -5.61
N GLY A 105 -25.96 -10.53 -4.69
CA GLY A 105 -25.48 -10.66 -3.32
C GLY A 105 -24.06 -10.17 -3.05
N LYS A 106 -23.43 -9.43 -3.98
CA LYS A 106 -22.07 -8.87 -3.81
C LYS A 106 -21.88 -8.14 -2.49
N SER A 107 -22.72 -7.15 -2.22
CA SER A 107 -22.59 -6.32 -1.01
C SER A 107 -22.72 -7.14 0.27
N THR A 108 -23.64 -8.11 0.29
CA THR A 108 -23.79 -9.03 1.43
C THR A 108 -22.53 -9.88 1.59
N LEU A 109 -21.97 -10.39 0.49
CA LEU A 109 -20.75 -11.18 0.50
C LEU A 109 -19.56 -10.34 0.94
N THR A 110 -19.41 -9.11 0.44
CA THR A 110 -18.37 -8.14 0.83
C THR A 110 -18.34 -7.92 2.34
N VAL A 111 -19.49 -7.61 2.93
CA VAL A 111 -19.63 -7.41 4.39
C VAL A 111 -19.31 -8.68 5.16
N ASN A 112 -19.83 -9.83 4.73
CA ASN A 112 -19.59 -11.11 5.40
C ASN A 112 -18.13 -11.53 5.36
N LEU A 113 -17.44 -11.34 4.23
CA LEU A 113 -16.01 -11.60 4.10
C LEU A 113 -15.21 -10.66 4.99
N ALA A 114 -15.51 -9.36 4.98
CA ALA A 114 -14.82 -8.41 5.84
C ALA A 114 -14.97 -8.76 7.33
N ASN A 115 -16.17 -9.13 7.77
CA ASN A 115 -16.42 -9.60 9.14
C ASN A 115 -15.66 -10.89 9.45
N HIS A 116 -15.64 -11.85 8.53
CA HIS A 116 -14.94 -13.12 8.71
C HIS A 116 -13.43 -12.93 8.87
N TYR A 117 -12.84 -12.03 8.07
CA TYR A 117 -11.40 -11.73 8.11
C TYR A 117 -11.04 -10.62 9.13
N ASN A 118 -12.01 -10.09 9.86
CA ASN A 118 -11.83 -8.99 10.81
C ASN A 118 -11.10 -7.81 10.18
N THR A 119 -11.63 -7.32 9.06
CA THR A 119 -11.06 -6.24 8.28
C THR A 119 -12.14 -5.26 7.81
N ASN A 120 -11.71 -4.20 7.13
CA ASN A 120 -12.61 -3.23 6.53
C ASN A 120 -13.09 -3.68 5.15
N TYR A 121 -14.12 -3.02 4.66
CA TYR A 121 -14.64 -3.16 3.32
C TYR A 121 -14.99 -1.79 2.74
N LEU A 122 -15.12 -1.73 1.43
CA LEU A 122 -15.56 -0.57 0.69
C LEU A 122 -16.90 -0.86 0.04
N GLU A 123 -17.91 -0.07 0.40
CA GLU A 123 -19.24 -0.15 -0.17
C GLU A 123 -19.31 0.56 -1.54
N GLU A 124 -20.26 0.13 -2.34
CA GLU A 124 -20.58 0.76 -3.62
C GLU A 124 -21.06 2.22 -3.44
N VAL A 125 -20.25 3.16 -3.91
CA VAL A 125 -20.56 4.61 -3.78
C VAL A 125 -21.78 5.01 -4.59
N GLY A 126 -22.01 4.37 -5.75
CA GLY A 126 -23.17 4.65 -6.60
C GLY A 126 -24.50 4.43 -5.89
N ARG A 127 -24.58 3.41 -5.04
CA ARG A 127 -25.79 3.13 -4.25
C ARG A 127 -26.12 4.24 -3.28
N GLU A 128 -25.15 4.73 -2.51
CA GLU A 128 -25.36 5.84 -1.57
C GLU A 128 -25.93 7.08 -2.29
N LEU A 129 -25.45 7.38 -3.49
CA LEU A 129 -25.91 8.54 -4.27
C LEU A 129 -27.31 8.32 -4.82
N SER A 130 -27.66 7.12 -5.31
CA SER A 130 -29.00 6.82 -5.81
C SER A 130 -30.05 6.86 -4.69
N GLU A 131 -29.74 6.33 -3.52
CA GLU A 131 -30.61 6.38 -2.34
C GLU A 131 -30.86 7.82 -1.86
N LEU A 132 -29.82 8.67 -1.87
CA LEU A 132 -29.93 10.08 -1.49
C LEU A 132 -30.73 10.90 -2.51
N SER A 133 -30.66 10.58 -3.81
CA SER A 133 -31.39 11.30 -4.86
C SER A 133 -32.87 10.90 -4.94
N GLY A 134 -33.27 9.77 -4.33
CA GLY A 134 -34.63 9.25 -4.34
C GLY A 134 -35.12 8.80 -5.73
N THR A 135 -34.24 8.68 -6.71
CA THR A 135 -34.55 8.28 -8.07
C THR A 135 -33.50 7.32 -8.63
N ASP A 136 -33.88 6.08 -8.85
CA ASP A 136 -33.04 5.05 -9.46
C ASP A 136 -32.72 5.31 -10.95
N THR A 137 -33.26 6.37 -11.55
CA THR A 137 -33.31 6.49 -12.99
C THR A 137 -32.71 7.76 -13.60
N MET A 138 -32.19 8.68 -12.79
CA MET A 138 -31.60 9.92 -13.35
C MET A 138 -30.24 10.20 -12.70
N MET A 139 -29.22 9.50 -13.17
CA MET A 139 -27.85 9.87 -12.90
C MET A 139 -27.36 10.85 -13.94
N LEU A 140 -26.86 12.00 -13.50
CA LEU A 140 -26.22 12.99 -14.35
C LEU A 140 -24.75 12.62 -14.57
N SER A 141 -24.15 13.16 -15.61
CA SER A 141 -22.72 13.00 -15.90
C SER A 141 -21.82 13.38 -14.72
N GLU A 142 -22.20 14.39 -13.96
CA GLU A 142 -21.51 14.85 -12.75
C GLU A 142 -21.56 13.80 -11.62
N ASP A 143 -22.64 13.02 -11.53
CA ASP A 143 -22.77 11.95 -10.53
C ASP A 143 -21.77 10.83 -10.83
N PHE A 144 -21.57 10.45 -12.07
CA PHE A 144 -20.55 9.49 -12.46
C PHE A 144 -19.14 9.99 -12.15
N THR A 145 -18.86 11.26 -12.44
CA THR A 145 -17.59 11.89 -12.06
C THR A 145 -17.38 11.80 -10.54
N ARG A 146 -18.41 12.11 -9.77
CA ARG A 146 -18.40 12.04 -8.32
C ARG A 146 -18.18 10.61 -7.82
N ILE A 147 -18.90 9.63 -8.34
CA ILE A 147 -18.73 8.21 -7.99
C ILE A 147 -17.27 7.77 -8.19
N LEU A 148 -16.69 8.05 -9.36
CA LEU A 148 -15.32 7.67 -9.67
C LEU A 148 -14.31 8.26 -8.68
N LEU A 149 -14.43 9.55 -8.38
CA LEU A 149 -13.50 10.25 -7.48
C LEU A 149 -13.71 9.84 -6.02
N GLU A 150 -14.95 9.74 -5.55
CA GLU A 150 -15.27 9.39 -4.17
C GLU A 150 -14.91 7.94 -3.86
N HIS A 151 -15.16 7.01 -4.79
CA HIS A 151 -14.79 5.61 -4.63
C HIS A 151 -13.28 5.48 -4.39
N LYS A 152 -12.46 6.09 -5.25
CA LYS A 152 -11.01 6.06 -5.08
C LYS A 152 -10.54 6.76 -3.81
N ALA A 153 -11.14 7.89 -3.46
CA ALA A 153 -10.82 8.61 -2.22
C ALA A 153 -11.22 7.82 -0.96
N LYS A 154 -12.34 7.09 -0.99
CA LYS A 154 -12.76 6.19 0.09
C LYS A 154 -11.82 5.00 0.22
N GLU A 155 -11.45 4.34 -0.90
CA GLU A 155 -10.48 3.25 -0.92
C GLU A 155 -9.18 3.66 -0.21
N MET A 156 -8.59 4.80 -0.62
CA MET A 156 -7.35 5.31 -0.03
C MET A 156 -7.44 5.57 1.48
N ARG A 157 -8.62 5.85 2.01
CA ARG A 157 -8.86 6.06 3.45
C ARG A 157 -9.08 4.74 4.18
N VAL A 158 -9.90 3.86 3.61
CA VAL A 158 -10.28 2.59 4.24
C VAL A 158 -9.09 1.64 4.34
N ILE A 159 -8.23 1.60 3.31
CA ILE A 159 -7.04 0.73 3.27
C ILE A 159 -6.06 1.02 4.42
N GLN A 160 -6.02 2.28 4.93
CA GLN A 160 -5.12 2.66 6.04
C GLN A 160 -5.36 1.86 7.32
N ASN A 161 -6.59 1.38 7.52
CA ASN A 161 -6.99 0.65 8.72
C ASN A 161 -7.43 -0.78 8.41
N SER A 162 -7.19 -1.28 7.20
CA SER A 162 -7.54 -2.64 6.80
C SER A 162 -6.54 -3.66 7.36
N ASN A 163 -7.06 -4.81 7.76
CA ASN A 163 -6.27 -5.89 8.34
C ASN A 163 -5.95 -6.94 7.27
N LYS A 164 -4.75 -6.85 6.67
CA LYS A 164 -4.21 -7.78 5.66
C LYS A 164 -4.96 -7.82 4.34
N VAL A 165 -6.28 -7.64 4.33
CA VAL A 165 -7.12 -7.68 3.14
C VAL A 165 -8.16 -6.56 3.18
N LEU A 166 -8.52 -6.01 2.02
CA LEU A 166 -9.65 -5.09 1.82
C LEU A 166 -10.59 -5.72 0.80
N PHE A 167 -11.88 -5.79 1.11
CA PHE A 167 -12.92 -6.22 0.19
C PHE A 167 -13.64 -5.00 -0.38
N GLU A 168 -13.77 -4.95 -1.70
CA GLU A 168 -14.37 -3.81 -2.41
C GLU A 168 -15.60 -4.27 -3.19
N ASP A 169 -16.75 -3.63 -2.93
CA ASP A 169 -17.99 -3.86 -3.68
C ASP A 169 -18.00 -2.93 -4.88
N THR A 170 -17.77 -3.49 -6.05
CA THR A 170 -17.65 -2.80 -7.35
C THR A 170 -16.41 -1.88 -7.46
N ASP A 171 -16.21 -1.33 -8.65
CA ASP A 171 -15.12 -0.37 -8.92
C ASP A 171 -15.44 0.55 -10.10
N CYS A 172 -14.43 1.29 -10.56
CA CYS A 172 -14.55 2.22 -11.70
C CYS A 172 -14.96 1.54 -13.03
N LEU A 173 -14.71 0.24 -13.21
CA LEU A 173 -15.11 -0.50 -14.41
C LEU A 173 -16.62 -0.70 -14.46
N VAL A 174 -17.23 -0.98 -13.31
CA VAL A 174 -18.70 -1.07 -13.18
C VAL A 174 -19.35 0.31 -13.42
N THR A 175 -18.75 1.36 -12.86
CA THR A 175 -19.22 2.74 -13.13
C THR A 175 -19.14 3.06 -14.63
N ARG A 176 -18.05 2.67 -15.29
CA ARG A 176 -17.92 2.83 -16.75
C ARG A 176 -19.02 2.09 -17.50
N PHE A 177 -19.32 0.86 -17.13
CA PHE A 177 -20.41 0.09 -17.73
C PHE A 177 -21.75 0.82 -17.60
N PHE A 178 -22.08 1.38 -16.43
CA PHE A 178 -23.31 2.14 -16.23
C PHE A 178 -23.34 3.44 -17.06
N MET A 179 -22.22 4.14 -17.22
CA MET A 179 -22.14 5.30 -18.12
C MET A 179 -22.49 4.94 -19.57
N GLU A 180 -21.99 3.80 -20.06
CA GLU A 180 -22.30 3.31 -21.40
C GLU A 180 -23.77 2.87 -21.49
N PHE A 181 -24.27 2.18 -20.48
CA PHE A 181 -25.65 1.66 -20.46
C PHE A 181 -26.70 2.77 -20.39
N LEU A 182 -26.41 3.86 -19.67
CA LEU A 182 -27.31 5.00 -19.49
C LEU A 182 -27.10 6.11 -20.55
N GLU A 183 -26.27 5.87 -21.55
CA GLU A 183 -25.98 6.80 -22.65
C GLU A 183 -25.56 8.20 -22.18
N ASP A 184 -24.63 8.27 -21.21
CA ASP A 184 -24.10 9.52 -20.67
C ASP A 184 -23.48 10.42 -21.76
N ASP A 185 -24.00 11.65 -21.93
CA ASP A 185 -23.50 12.62 -22.90
C ASP A 185 -22.04 13.01 -22.76
N ASN A 186 -21.47 12.90 -21.54
CA ASN A 186 -20.09 13.18 -21.22
C ASN A 186 -19.20 11.91 -21.05
N ILE A 187 -19.69 10.77 -21.55
CA ILE A 187 -19.02 9.47 -21.40
C ILE A 187 -17.52 9.52 -21.71
N LYS A 188 -17.10 10.19 -22.79
CA LYS A 188 -15.70 10.28 -23.21
C LYS A 188 -14.78 10.94 -22.16
N LYS A 189 -15.30 11.88 -21.37
CA LYS A 189 -14.53 12.54 -20.31
C LYS A 189 -14.40 11.63 -19.10
N ASN A 190 -15.50 11.07 -18.66
CA ASN A 190 -15.56 10.16 -17.51
C ASN A 190 -14.88 8.82 -17.81
N GLU A 191 -14.92 8.36 -19.07
CA GLU A 191 -14.20 7.16 -19.50
C GLU A 191 -12.68 7.31 -19.30
N LYS A 192 -12.10 8.44 -19.68
CA LYS A 192 -10.67 8.71 -19.43
C LYS A 192 -10.33 8.77 -17.94
N LEU A 193 -11.23 9.31 -17.13
CA LEU A 193 -11.06 9.31 -15.68
C LEU A 193 -11.13 7.89 -15.12
N ALA A 194 -12.11 7.09 -15.56
CA ALA A 194 -12.23 5.69 -15.15
C ALA A 194 -10.99 4.87 -15.56
N GLU A 195 -10.48 5.06 -16.77
CA GLU A 195 -9.24 4.43 -17.24
C GLU A 195 -8.02 4.81 -16.39
N ALA A 196 -7.89 6.09 -16.05
CA ALA A 196 -6.80 6.57 -15.20
C ALA A 196 -6.88 5.95 -13.79
N ILE A 197 -8.08 5.83 -13.22
CA ILE A 197 -8.31 5.19 -11.93
C ILE A 197 -8.03 3.68 -12.04
N ALA A 198 -8.51 3.01 -13.08
CA ALA A 198 -8.27 1.58 -13.31
C ALA A 198 -6.77 1.27 -13.40
N ALA A 199 -5.99 2.14 -14.04
CA ALA A 199 -4.53 1.99 -14.12
C ALA A 199 -3.83 2.09 -12.75
N LEU A 200 -4.46 2.71 -11.75
CA LEU A 200 -3.97 2.78 -10.37
C LEU A 200 -4.47 1.62 -9.50
N ASN A 201 -5.48 0.89 -9.95
CA ASN A 201 -6.07 -0.20 -9.21
C ASN A 201 -5.29 -1.50 -9.49
N ASN A 202 -4.77 -2.10 -8.43
CA ASN A 202 -4.16 -3.42 -8.47
C ASN A 202 -4.96 -4.33 -7.54
N TYR A 203 -5.74 -5.25 -8.12
CA TYR A 203 -6.47 -6.25 -7.35
C TYR A 203 -5.70 -7.57 -7.33
N ASP A 204 -5.60 -8.17 -6.15
CA ASP A 204 -4.97 -9.48 -5.97
C ASP A 204 -5.94 -10.61 -6.36
N LEU A 205 -7.25 -10.35 -6.23
CA LEU A 205 -8.30 -11.30 -6.59
C LEU A 205 -9.55 -10.54 -7.05
N VAL A 206 -10.24 -11.09 -8.05
CA VAL A 206 -11.57 -10.63 -8.50
C VAL A 206 -12.53 -11.81 -8.40
N LEU A 207 -13.68 -11.59 -7.73
CA LEU A 207 -14.73 -12.57 -7.48
C LEU A 207 -16.03 -12.21 -8.19
#